data_8a6e9804cf61ae1aff26e101a080d0bb
#
_entry.id   8a6e9804cf61ae1aff26e101a080d0bb
#
_cell.length_a   1.000
_cell.length_b   1.000
_cell.length_c   1.000
_cell.angle_alpha   90.00
_cell.angle_beta   90.00
_cell.angle_gamma   90.00
#
_symmetry.space_group_name_H-M   'P 1'
#
loop_
_entity.id
_entity.type
_entity.pdbx_description
1 polymer ?
#
loop_
_entity_poly.entity_id
_entity_poly.type
_entity_poly.pdbx_seq_one_letter_code
_entity_poly.pdbx_strand_id
1 'polypeptide(L)'
;MQFNHVVTSTESGRTLKSVMSHELNMSSTMIKRIKLYGTLEVNGEHTTVKHILCADDVIFASFDDDVGKLNSIDNIPILYEDEYFAVINKPSGMVTHPVHGHLDDSLLTALNPSDNPLHPVMRLDRETSGLMIVAKTGHIHKLFTEQKIRKIYNAAVFGHWDPQEGSIDFPIRRRPGSVMIRDICDINDEGAHECLTLYKTLAYDEDLNISLIEYELKTGRCHQIRVHSTNSGHPLIGDGLYGPCSDDNPSEAYPNAEELDKRCGRLALHAKKITFIHPVTKEEMTFESDLPEQIRNLSPKFLDHLTGELV
;
A
#
# COMPACT_ATOMS: atom_id res chain seq x y z
N MET A 1 -14.09 12.39 23.37
CA MET A 1 -15.43 12.88 22.94
C MET A 1 -16.39 11.73 22.97
N GLN A 2 -17.64 11.92 23.51
CA GLN A 2 -18.64 10.87 23.65
C GLN A 2 -19.97 11.36 23.10
N PHE A 3 -20.72 10.46 22.47
CA PHE A 3 -22.03 10.71 21.88
C PHE A 3 -23.00 9.63 22.33
N ASN A 4 -24.18 10.04 22.76
CA ASN A 4 -25.30 9.16 23.06
C ASN A 4 -26.51 9.62 22.25
N HIS A 5 -27.23 8.70 21.64
CA HIS A 5 -28.43 9.00 20.86
C HIS A 5 -29.46 7.85 20.97
N VAL A 6 -30.69 8.18 21.20
CA VAL A 6 -31.81 7.22 21.18
C VAL A 6 -32.50 7.33 19.82
N VAL A 7 -32.52 6.22 19.10
CA VAL A 7 -33.06 6.13 17.73
C VAL A 7 -34.57 6.38 17.75
N THR A 8 -35.00 7.36 17.01
CA THR A 8 -36.46 7.70 16.84
C THR A 8 -37.13 6.75 15.87
N SER A 9 -38.47 6.77 15.84
CA SER A 9 -39.25 5.99 14.88
C SER A 9 -38.98 6.39 13.42
N THR A 10 -38.58 7.63 13.16
CA THR A 10 -38.23 8.14 11.80
C THR A 10 -36.85 7.74 11.35
N GLU A 11 -35.99 7.33 12.25
CA GLU A 11 -34.61 6.85 11.99
C GLU A 11 -34.55 5.34 11.86
N SER A 12 -35.57 4.64 12.34
CA SER A 12 -35.67 3.18 12.26
C SER A 12 -35.57 2.68 10.81
N GLY A 13 -34.81 1.58 10.61
CA GLY A 13 -34.52 1.01 9.28
C GLY A 13 -33.33 1.65 8.56
N ARG A 14 -32.77 2.73 9.10
CA ARG A 14 -31.57 3.38 8.55
C ARG A 14 -30.29 2.72 9.08
N THR A 15 -29.20 2.85 8.33
CA THR A 15 -27.88 2.39 8.82
C THR A 15 -27.36 3.33 9.92
N LEU A 16 -26.61 2.77 10.85
CA LEU A 16 -25.91 3.53 11.90
C LEU A 16 -25.08 4.69 11.30
N LYS A 17 -24.36 4.46 10.19
CA LYS A 17 -23.64 5.51 9.47
C LYS A 17 -24.53 6.64 9.02
N SER A 18 -25.74 6.34 8.53
CA SER A 18 -26.69 7.34 8.05
C SER A 18 -27.14 8.23 9.21
N VAL A 19 -27.49 7.65 10.35
CA VAL A 19 -27.91 8.41 11.54
C VAL A 19 -26.74 9.23 12.10
N MET A 20 -25.55 8.65 12.24
CA MET A 20 -24.38 9.40 12.68
C MET A 20 -24.08 10.63 11.79
N SER A 21 -24.20 10.46 10.48
CA SER A 21 -23.88 11.55 9.54
C SER A 21 -24.96 12.66 9.48
N HIS A 22 -26.24 12.29 9.49
CA HIS A 22 -27.31 13.25 9.22
C HIS A 22 -27.95 13.79 10.49
N GLU A 23 -28.14 12.97 11.52
CA GLU A 23 -28.80 13.39 12.76
C GLU A 23 -27.78 13.87 13.81
N LEU A 24 -26.64 13.17 13.93
CA LEU A 24 -25.59 13.59 14.85
C LEU A 24 -24.57 14.56 14.22
N ASN A 25 -24.79 14.96 12.96
CA ASN A 25 -23.92 15.88 12.21
C ASN A 25 -22.44 15.51 12.23
N MET A 26 -22.14 14.20 12.28
CA MET A 26 -20.77 13.73 12.29
C MET A 26 -20.16 13.75 10.89
N SER A 27 -19.00 14.36 10.75
CA SER A 27 -18.25 14.30 9.49
C SER A 27 -17.82 12.87 9.14
N SER A 28 -17.63 12.59 7.85
CA SER A 28 -17.10 11.28 7.41
C SER A 28 -15.76 10.94 8.04
N THR A 29 -14.92 11.96 8.31
CA THR A 29 -13.65 11.80 9.01
C THR A 29 -13.85 11.39 10.47
N MET A 30 -14.80 12.03 11.18
CA MET A 30 -15.13 11.68 12.56
C MET A 30 -15.68 10.25 12.67
N ILE A 31 -16.60 9.87 11.80
CA ILE A 31 -17.13 8.49 11.74
C ILE A 31 -16.01 7.48 11.48
N LYS A 32 -15.06 7.82 10.60
CA LYS A 32 -13.89 6.99 10.33
C LYS A 32 -12.98 6.85 11.58
N ARG A 33 -12.75 7.94 12.32
CA ARG A 33 -11.96 7.92 13.57
C ARG A 33 -12.63 7.05 14.64
N ILE A 34 -13.93 7.22 14.88
CA ILE A 34 -14.69 6.38 15.81
C ILE A 34 -14.58 4.91 15.43
N LYS A 35 -14.74 4.58 14.14
CA LYS A 35 -14.62 3.20 13.65
C LYS A 35 -13.23 2.59 13.86
N LEU A 36 -12.15 3.38 13.77
CA LEU A 36 -10.76 2.89 13.81
C LEU A 36 -10.17 2.92 15.21
N TYR A 37 -10.54 3.92 16.02
CA TYR A 37 -9.86 4.22 17.29
C TYR A 37 -10.83 4.39 18.46
N GLY A 38 -12.13 4.30 18.22
CA GLY A 38 -13.14 4.54 19.21
C GLY A 38 -13.99 3.33 19.54
N THR A 39 -14.99 3.56 20.36
CA THR A 39 -16.04 2.58 20.70
C THR A 39 -17.29 2.93 19.90
N LEU A 40 -17.94 1.93 19.30
CA LEU A 40 -19.20 2.03 18.61
C LEU A 40 -20.11 0.90 19.04
N GLU A 41 -21.18 1.25 19.74
CA GLU A 41 -22.13 0.30 20.33
C GLU A 41 -23.57 0.68 20.02
N VAL A 42 -24.42 -0.33 19.95
CA VAL A 42 -25.87 -0.21 19.95
C VAL A 42 -26.39 -1.10 21.10
N ASN A 43 -27.14 -0.51 22.01
CA ASN A 43 -27.66 -1.19 23.21
C ASN A 43 -26.56 -1.84 24.08
N GLY A 44 -25.35 -1.25 24.09
CA GLY A 44 -24.19 -1.76 24.85
C GLY A 44 -23.44 -2.89 24.15
N GLU A 45 -23.81 -3.28 22.93
CA GLU A 45 -23.10 -4.30 22.16
C GLU A 45 -22.28 -3.64 21.03
N HIS A 46 -21.02 -4.07 20.91
CA HIS A 46 -20.15 -3.58 19.85
C HIS A 46 -20.71 -3.89 18.46
N THR A 47 -20.69 -2.89 17.57
CA THR A 47 -21.30 -3.02 16.26
C THR A 47 -20.52 -2.30 15.16
N THR A 48 -20.98 -2.40 13.92
CA THR A 48 -20.39 -1.73 12.77
C THR A 48 -21.29 -0.61 12.24
N VAL A 49 -20.70 0.33 11.50
CA VAL A 49 -21.42 1.44 10.85
C VAL A 49 -22.51 0.99 9.85
N LYS A 50 -22.54 -0.30 9.49
CA LYS A 50 -23.56 -0.90 8.61
C LYS A 50 -24.77 -1.45 9.35
N HIS A 51 -24.76 -1.45 10.67
CA HIS A 51 -25.86 -1.93 11.50
C HIS A 51 -27.15 -1.20 11.13
N ILE A 52 -28.25 -1.94 10.99
CA ILE A 52 -29.59 -1.38 10.74
C ILE A 52 -30.24 -1.14 12.10
N LEU A 53 -30.63 0.08 12.33
CA LEU A 53 -31.18 0.53 13.60
C LEU A 53 -32.67 0.25 13.69
N CYS A 54 -33.13 -0.05 14.91
CA CYS A 54 -34.55 -0.10 15.27
C CYS A 54 -34.94 1.12 16.13
N ALA A 55 -36.21 1.47 16.18
CA ALA A 55 -36.70 2.50 17.11
C ALA A 55 -36.34 2.09 18.55
N ASP A 56 -35.99 3.06 19.39
CA ASP A 56 -35.57 2.94 20.78
C ASP A 56 -34.18 2.33 20.97
N ASP A 57 -33.42 1.97 19.91
CA ASP A 57 -32.04 1.62 20.04
C ASP A 57 -31.21 2.76 20.64
N VAL A 58 -30.29 2.42 21.54
CA VAL A 58 -29.37 3.37 22.15
C VAL A 58 -28.01 3.27 21.48
N ILE A 59 -27.64 4.30 20.72
CA ILE A 59 -26.32 4.41 20.12
C ILE A 59 -25.38 5.02 21.14
N PHE A 60 -24.22 4.37 21.34
CA PHE A 60 -23.07 4.94 22.02
C PHE A 60 -21.91 4.99 21.04
N ALA A 61 -21.30 6.17 20.90
CA ALA A 61 -20.11 6.36 20.09
C ALA A 61 -19.09 7.20 20.88
N SER A 62 -17.87 6.72 21.01
CA SER A 62 -16.80 7.50 21.65
C SER A 62 -15.48 7.33 20.92
N PHE A 63 -14.61 8.32 21.03
CA PHE A 63 -13.20 8.20 20.73
C PHE A 63 -12.40 9.14 21.63
N ASP A 64 -11.20 8.72 21.98
CA ASP A 64 -10.29 9.55 22.76
C ASP A 64 -9.56 10.53 21.84
N ASP A 65 -9.62 11.82 22.18
CA ASP A 65 -8.84 12.84 21.49
C ASP A 65 -7.33 12.72 21.79
N ASP A 66 -6.97 11.94 22.81
CA ASP A 66 -5.57 11.72 23.26
C ASP A 66 -4.85 10.58 22.50
N VAL A 67 -5.46 9.94 21.50
CA VAL A 67 -4.81 8.92 20.66
C VAL A 67 -3.64 9.48 19.83
N GLY A 68 -3.38 10.78 19.92
CA GLY A 68 -2.26 11.47 19.27
C GLY A 68 -0.89 11.36 19.98
N LYS A 69 -0.76 10.66 21.10
CA LYS A 69 0.53 10.41 21.77
C LYS A 69 0.96 8.96 21.59
N LEU A 70 1.20 8.56 20.36
CA LEU A 70 1.86 7.30 20.10
C LEU A 70 3.38 7.50 20.10
N ASN A 71 4.06 6.55 20.75
CA ASN A 71 5.50 6.47 20.75
C ASN A 71 6.01 6.51 19.29
N SER A 72 6.94 7.40 19.02
CA SER A 72 7.68 7.39 17.76
C SER A 72 8.15 5.97 17.47
N ILE A 73 7.62 5.36 16.42
CA ILE A 73 8.28 4.21 15.82
C ILE A 73 9.51 4.82 15.17
N ASP A 74 10.63 4.73 15.87
CA ASP A 74 11.90 5.23 15.41
C ASP A 74 12.21 4.66 14.03
N ASN A 75 12.62 5.55 13.09
CA ASN A 75 13.28 5.27 11.82
C ASN A 75 12.42 5.10 10.55
N ILE A 76 11.48 6.01 10.29
CA ILE A 76 11.03 6.24 8.93
C ILE A 76 11.92 7.36 8.35
N PRO A 77 12.87 7.05 7.45
CA PRO A 77 13.74 8.07 6.87
C PRO A 77 12.91 9.08 6.07
N ILE A 78 13.06 10.35 6.41
CA ILE A 78 12.50 11.49 5.66
C ILE A 78 13.61 12.00 4.74
N LEU A 79 13.42 11.88 3.42
CA LEU A 79 14.39 12.33 2.42
C LEU A 79 14.23 13.81 2.10
N TYR A 80 13.01 14.30 2.21
CA TYR A 80 12.66 15.69 1.95
C TYR A 80 11.43 16.09 2.75
N GLU A 81 11.40 17.32 3.21
CA GLU A 81 10.24 17.90 3.87
C GLU A 81 10.21 19.40 3.64
N ASP A 82 9.03 19.94 3.30
CA ASP A 82 8.76 21.36 3.22
C ASP A 82 7.43 21.70 3.94
N GLU A 83 6.90 22.90 3.70
CA GLU A 83 5.62 23.35 4.25
C GLU A 83 4.43 22.50 3.75
N TYR A 84 4.53 21.88 2.57
CA TYR A 84 3.42 21.27 1.83
C TYR A 84 3.37 19.76 1.94
N PHE A 85 4.50 19.09 1.87
CA PHE A 85 4.60 17.63 1.87
C PHE A 85 5.95 17.12 2.40
N ALA A 86 6.02 15.82 2.58
CA ALA A 86 7.27 15.11 2.82
C ALA A 86 7.43 13.95 1.83
N VAL A 87 8.68 13.63 1.50
CA VAL A 87 9.08 12.38 0.82
C VAL A 87 9.79 11.49 1.82
N ILE A 88 9.27 10.30 1.99
CA ILE A 88 9.73 9.34 2.99
C ILE A 88 10.14 8.03 2.34
N ASN A 89 10.96 7.24 3.04
CA ASN A 89 11.29 5.86 2.68
C ASN A 89 10.57 4.89 3.64
N LYS A 90 9.43 4.34 3.20
CA LYS A 90 8.63 3.42 4.02
C LYS A 90 9.39 2.09 4.22
N PRO A 91 9.56 1.60 5.44
CA PRO A 91 10.09 0.25 5.66
C PRO A 91 9.12 -0.83 5.16
N SER A 92 9.63 -2.03 4.90
CA SER A 92 8.82 -3.23 4.67
C SER A 92 8.10 -3.63 5.96
N GLY A 93 6.98 -4.33 5.83
CA GLY A 93 6.20 -4.83 6.98
C GLY A 93 5.22 -3.81 7.58
N MET A 94 5.31 -2.54 7.18
CA MET A 94 4.46 -1.45 7.70
C MET A 94 3.31 -1.14 6.76
N VAL A 95 2.07 -1.12 7.26
CA VAL A 95 0.90 -0.68 6.49
C VAL A 95 0.88 0.84 6.33
N THR A 96 0.40 1.33 5.19
CA THR A 96 0.33 2.80 4.94
C THR A 96 -0.73 3.48 5.81
N HIS A 97 -1.91 2.91 5.88
CA HIS A 97 -3.05 3.44 6.66
C HIS A 97 -3.38 2.50 7.81
N PRO A 98 -3.94 3.03 8.93
CA PRO A 98 -4.55 2.19 9.93
C PRO A 98 -5.63 1.29 9.32
N VAL A 99 -5.49 -0.01 9.58
CA VAL A 99 -6.46 -1.04 9.17
C VAL A 99 -6.72 -1.96 10.36
N HIS A 100 -7.78 -2.75 10.29
CA HIS A 100 -8.06 -3.73 11.35
C HIS A 100 -6.85 -4.65 11.59
N GLY A 101 -6.40 -4.75 12.84
CA GLY A 101 -5.19 -5.49 13.24
C GLY A 101 -3.88 -4.69 13.18
N HIS A 102 -3.89 -3.47 12.61
CA HIS A 102 -2.73 -2.58 12.48
C HIS A 102 -3.16 -1.12 12.70
N LEU A 103 -3.71 -0.83 13.88
CA LEU A 103 -4.20 0.52 14.20
C LEU A 103 -3.07 1.43 14.64
N ASP A 104 -2.12 0.89 15.40
CA ASP A 104 -1.08 1.66 16.09
C ASP A 104 0.28 1.59 15.38
N ASP A 105 0.45 0.69 14.42
CA ASP A 105 1.70 0.39 13.71
C ASP A 105 1.67 0.78 12.22
N SER A 106 0.78 1.69 11.84
CA SER A 106 0.73 2.21 10.48
C SER A 106 1.71 3.36 10.26
N LEU A 107 2.10 3.57 9.01
CA LEU A 107 2.93 4.71 8.60
C LEU A 107 2.33 6.04 9.07
N LEU A 108 1.02 6.24 8.84
CA LEU A 108 0.36 7.48 9.25
C LEU A 108 0.33 7.67 10.76
N THR A 109 0.15 6.60 11.52
CA THR A 109 0.22 6.64 12.97
C THR A 109 1.61 7.06 13.44
N ALA A 110 2.66 6.48 12.84
CA ALA A 110 4.05 6.79 13.16
C ALA A 110 4.45 8.23 12.80
N LEU A 111 3.97 8.75 11.66
CA LEU A 111 4.30 10.10 11.18
C LEU A 111 3.41 11.20 11.76
N ASN A 112 2.33 10.86 12.47
CA ASN A 112 1.34 11.84 12.92
C ASN A 112 1.69 12.43 14.29
N PRO A 113 2.30 13.61 14.37
CA PRO A 113 2.65 14.21 15.65
C PRO A 113 1.59 15.15 16.22
N SER A 114 0.44 15.36 15.62
CA SER A 114 -0.67 16.17 16.19
C SER A 114 -1.74 16.53 15.15
N ASP A 115 -2.92 16.82 15.60
CA ASP A 115 -4.16 17.44 15.10
C ASP A 115 -4.44 17.61 13.59
N ASN A 116 -3.45 17.61 12.70
CA ASN A 116 -3.65 17.72 11.26
C ASN A 116 -3.40 16.35 10.59
N PRO A 117 -4.44 15.72 10.00
CA PRO A 117 -4.27 14.42 9.37
C PRO A 117 -3.33 14.53 8.16
N LEU A 118 -2.30 13.68 8.14
CA LEU A 118 -1.43 13.50 6.98
C LEU A 118 -2.16 12.71 5.89
N HIS A 119 -1.86 13.04 4.63
CA HIS A 119 -2.53 12.48 3.47
C HIS A 119 -1.52 11.79 2.54
N PRO A 120 -1.38 10.45 2.57
CA PRO A 120 -0.53 9.76 1.62
C PRO A 120 -1.05 9.95 0.19
N VAL A 121 -0.18 10.45 -0.68
CA VAL A 121 -0.49 10.69 -2.10
C VAL A 121 -0.57 9.39 -2.87
N MET A 122 0.21 8.40 -2.46
CA MET A 122 0.23 7.05 -3.01
C MET A 122 0.27 6.03 -1.88
N ARG A 123 0.02 4.77 -2.21
CA ARG A 123 0.10 3.67 -1.26
C ARG A 123 1.13 2.66 -1.73
N LEU A 124 1.87 2.11 -0.79
CA LEU A 124 2.63 0.88 -0.96
C LEU A 124 1.92 -0.23 -0.18
N ASP A 125 2.06 -1.45 -0.66
CA ASP A 125 1.62 -2.62 0.08
C ASP A 125 2.43 -2.75 1.38
N ARG A 126 1.92 -3.50 2.34
CA ARG A 126 2.56 -3.69 3.64
C ARG A 126 4.02 -4.13 3.49
N GLU A 127 4.26 -5.15 2.66
CA GLU A 127 5.58 -5.76 2.48
C GLU A 127 6.49 -4.98 1.49
N THR A 128 5.93 -4.06 0.71
CA THR A 128 6.69 -3.20 -0.21
C THR A 128 7.34 -2.06 0.57
N SER A 129 8.63 -1.85 0.38
CA SER A 129 9.36 -0.70 0.92
C SER A 129 9.58 0.39 -0.13
N GLY A 130 10.07 1.54 0.30
CA GLY A 130 10.56 2.58 -0.60
C GLY A 130 9.79 3.90 -0.54
N LEU A 131 10.00 4.69 -1.56
CA LEU A 131 9.60 6.09 -1.60
C LEU A 131 8.08 6.29 -1.62
N MET A 132 7.62 7.20 -0.77
CA MET A 132 6.24 7.66 -0.71
C MET A 132 6.18 9.18 -0.51
N ILE A 133 5.14 9.81 -1.07
CA ILE A 133 4.81 11.21 -0.82
C ILE A 133 3.66 11.26 0.19
N VAL A 134 3.82 12.11 1.21
CA VAL A 134 2.81 12.37 2.23
C VAL A 134 2.51 13.87 2.24
N ALA A 135 1.32 14.25 1.81
CA ALA A 135 0.88 15.64 1.83
C ALA A 135 0.43 16.06 3.24
N LYS A 136 0.77 17.28 3.63
CA LYS A 136 0.46 17.85 4.96
C LYS A 136 -0.98 18.35 5.07
N THR A 137 -1.65 18.59 3.93
CA THR A 137 -3.05 19.04 3.88
C THR A 137 -3.84 18.31 2.78
N GLY A 138 -5.17 18.25 2.93
CA GLY A 138 -6.06 17.69 1.90
C GLY A 138 -6.02 18.48 0.58
N HIS A 139 -5.73 19.78 0.63
CA HIS A 139 -5.57 20.61 -0.57
C HIS A 139 -4.33 20.19 -1.38
N ILE A 140 -3.18 20.05 -0.73
CA ILE A 140 -1.95 19.58 -1.37
C ILE A 140 -2.09 18.15 -1.90
N HIS A 141 -2.76 17.27 -1.15
CA HIS A 141 -3.08 15.93 -1.62
C HIS A 141 -3.89 15.97 -2.94
N LYS A 142 -4.91 16.84 -3.03
CA LYS A 142 -5.70 17.01 -4.26
C LYS A 142 -4.81 17.45 -5.44
N LEU A 143 -3.93 18.45 -5.25
CA LEU A 143 -3.02 18.91 -6.29
C LEU A 143 -2.09 17.79 -6.80
N PHE A 144 -1.65 16.89 -5.92
CA PHE A 144 -0.88 15.70 -6.32
C PHE A 144 -1.72 14.69 -7.12
N THR A 145 -3.00 14.52 -6.81
CA THR A 145 -3.88 13.58 -7.53
C THR A 145 -4.23 14.05 -8.94
N GLU A 146 -4.08 15.34 -9.23
CA GLU A 146 -4.33 15.96 -10.53
C GLU A 146 -3.13 15.89 -11.50
N GLN A 147 -1.97 15.40 -11.02
CA GLN A 147 -0.76 15.24 -11.84
C GLN A 147 -0.33 13.79 -11.99
N LYS A 148 0.51 13.53 -12.99
CA LYS A 148 1.16 12.23 -13.16
C LYS A 148 2.43 12.18 -12.33
N ILE A 149 2.52 11.19 -11.43
CA ILE A 149 3.72 10.88 -10.68
C ILE A 149 4.38 9.67 -11.36
N ARG A 150 5.60 9.84 -11.85
CA ARG A 150 6.39 8.74 -12.38
C ARG A 150 6.92 7.91 -11.20
N LYS A 151 6.69 6.60 -11.25
CA LYS A 151 7.04 5.66 -10.17
C LYS A 151 7.82 4.51 -10.74
N ILE A 152 9.05 4.35 -10.27
CA ILE A 152 9.95 3.26 -10.64
C ILE A 152 10.19 2.40 -9.41
N TYR A 153 10.10 1.09 -9.63
CA TYR A 153 10.33 0.05 -8.63
C TYR A 153 11.42 -0.87 -9.10
N ASN A 154 12.22 -1.37 -8.16
CA ASN A 154 13.12 -2.49 -8.43
C ASN A 154 12.62 -3.72 -7.67
N ALA A 155 12.68 -4.88 -8.32
CA ALA A 155 12.34 -6.15 -7.71
C ALA A 155 13.29 -7.26 -8.15
N ALA A 156 13.54 -8.22 -7.25
CA ALA A 156 14.17 -9.48 -7.62
C ALA A 156 13.08 -10.52 -7.90
N VAL A 157 13.19 -11.19 -9.04
CA VAL A 157 12.24 -12.17 -9.54
C VAL A 157 12.92 -13.48 -9.91
N PHE A 158 12.18 -14.57 -9.92
CA PHE A 158 12.65 -15.85 -10.42
C PHE A 158 12.67 -15.88 -11.95
N GLY A 159 13.67 -16.54 -12.51
CA GLY A 159 13.80 -16.80 -13.94
C GLY A 159 14.51 -15.68 -14.72
N HIS A 160 14.86 -16.03 -15.96
CA HIS A 160 15.41 -15.11 -16.96
C HIS A 160 14.26 -14.46 -17.76
N TRP A 161 14.17 -13.15 -17.68
CA TRP A 161 13.12 -12.42 -18.41
C TRP A 161 13.55 -12.09 -19.84
N ASP A 162 12.89 -12.71 -20.80
CA ASP A 162 13.09 -12.50 -22.23
C ASP A 162 11.74 -12.18 -22.91
N PRO A 163 11.59 -11.05 -23.65
CA PRO A 163 12.61 -10.04 -23.92
C PRO A 163 13.01 -9.24 -22.67
N GLN A 164 14.21 -8.66 -22.69
CA GLN A 164 14.77 -7.92 -21.54
C GLN A 164 13.99 -6.63 -21.19
N GLU A 165 13.15 -6.13 -22.06
CA GLU A 165 12.25 -5.00 -21.78
C GLU A 165 10.92 -5.17 -22.52
N GLY A 166 9.86 -4.62 -21.93
CA GLY A 166 8.52 -4.73 -22.50
C GLY A 166 7.45 -4.11 -21.62
N SER A 167 6.21 -4.54 -21.88
CA SER A 167 5.05 -4.08 -21.13
C SER A 167 4.12 -5.25 -20.78
N ILE A 168 3.43 -5.10 -19.65
CA ILE A 168 2.39 -6.04 -19.18
C ILE A 168 1.13 -5.21 -18.95
N ASP A 169 0.05 -5.57 -19.63
CA ASP A 169 -1.20 -4.82 -19.66
C ASP A 169 -2.43 -5.66 -19.25
N PHE A 170 -2.23 -6.81 -18.63
CA PHE A 170 -3.32 -7.63 -18.14
C PHE A 170 -4.22 -6.86 -17.16
N PRO A 171 -5.53 -6.76 -17.39
CA PRO A 171 -6.43 -6.19 -16.41
C PRO A 171 -6.45 -7.01 -15.11
N ILE A 172 -6.61 -6.28 -13.98
CA ILE A 172 -6.59 -6.89 -12.66
C ILE A 172 -7.93 -6.63 -11.96
N ARG A 173 -8.44 -7.69 -11.31
CA ARG A 173 -9.59 -7.59 -10.39
C ARG A 173 -9.27 -8.19 -9.03
N ARG A 174 -10.15 -7.95 -8.08
CA ARG A 174 -10.15 -8.72 -6.83
C ARG A 174 -10.67 -10.14 -7.12
N ARG A 175 -9.95 -11.16 -6.63
CA ARG A 175 -10.43 -12.55 -6.72
C ARG A 175 -11.78 -12.65 -6.00
N PRO A 176 -12.82 -13.26 -6.64
CA PRO A 176 -14.08 -13.52 -5.98
C PRO A 176 -13.89 -14.32 -4.68
N GLY A 177 -14.53 -13.88 -3.61
CA GLY A 177 -14.40 -14.49 -2.28
C GLY A 177 -13.14 -14.13 -1.48
N SER A 178 -12.15 -13.48 -2.08
CA SER A 178 -10.95 -13.04 -1.36
C SER A 178 -10.98 -11.55 -1.03
N VAL A 179 -10.49 -11.18 0.15
CA VAL A 179 -10.27 -9.78 0.54
C VAL A 179 -8.93 -9.27 0.02
N MET A 180 -7.92 -10.14 -0.04
CA MET A 180 -6.52 -9.78 -0.31
C MET A 180 -6.08 -10.06 -1.73
N ILE A 181 -6.42 -11.24 -2.28
CA ILE A 181 -5.87 -11.72 -3.54
C ILE A 181 -6.43 -10.93 -4.74
N ARG A 182 -5.57 -10.72 -5.71
CA ARG A 182 -5.86 -10.12 -7.01
C ARG A 182 -5.50 -11.11 -8.10
N ASP A 183 -6.30 -11.12 -9.17
CA ASP A 183 -6.07 -11.99 -10.33
C ASP A 183 -6.08 -11.14 -11.61
N ILE A 184 -5.40 -11.63 -12.63
CA ILE A 184 -5.64 -11.17 -14.00
C ILE A 184 -7.04 -11.59 -14.44
N CYS A 185 -7.63 -10.83 -15.33
CA CYS A 185 -8.99 -11.07 -15.81
C CYS A 185 -9.20 -10.52 -17.22
N ASP A 186 -10.37 -10.76 -17.81
CA ASP A 186 -10.78 -10.01 -19.01
C ASP A 186 -11.23 -8.61 -18.59
N ILE A 187 -11.04 -7.62 -19.47
CA ILE A 187 -11.44 -6.22 -19.18
C ILE A 187 -12.95 -6.06 -18.98
N ASN A 188 -13.74 -6.97 -19.55
CA ASN A 188 -15.20 -6.98 -19.43
C ASN A 188 -15.69 -7.68 -18.15
N ASP A 189 -14.80 -8.29 -17.38
CA ASP A 189 -15.16 -8.93 -16.11
C ASP A 189 -15.57 -7.89 -15.06
N GLU A 190 -16.52 -8.26 -14.19
CA GLU A 190 -16.94 -7.40 -13.09
C GLU A 190 -15.76 -7.07 -12.16
N GLY A 191 -15.56 -5.79 -11.91
CA GLY A 191 -14.47 -5.28 -11.06
C GLY A 191 -13.10 -5.29 -11.72
N ALA A 192 -13.01 -5.52 -13.04
CA ALA A 192 -11.78 -5.39 -13.80
C ALA A 192 -11.29 -3.93 -13.85
N HIS A 193 -10.00 -3.76 -13.78
CA HIS A 193 -9.33 -2.47 -13.93
C HIS A 193 -8.19 -2.59 -14.94
N GLU A 194 -8.13 -1.66 -15.87
CA GLU A 194 -6.97 -1.52 -16.77
C GLU A 194 -5.70 -1.30 -15.96
N CYS A 195 -4.65 -1.99 -16.38
CA CYS A 195 -3.33 -1.93 -15.78
C CYS A 195 -2.26 -1.84 -16.87
N LEU A 196 -1.19 -1.10 -16.61
CA LEU A 196 -0.02 -1.06 -17.47
C LEU A 196 1.23 -0.93 -16.62
N THR A 197 2.11 -1.92 -16.76
CA THR A 197 3.43 -2.00 -16.13
C THR A 197 4.47 -2.12 -17.24
N LEU A 198 5.43 -1.22 -17.30
CA LEU A 198 6.63 -1.39 -18.13
C LEU A 198 7.69 -2.09 -17.29
N TYR A 199 8.50 -2.92 -17.92
CA TYR A 199 9.62 -3.58 -17.25
C TYR A 199 10.89 -3.53 -18.08
N LYS A 200 12.02 -3.59 -17.37
CA LYS A 200 13.37 -3.71 -17.95
C LYS A 200 14.24 -4.57 -17.04
N THR A 201 14.88 -5.57 -17.59
CA THR A 201 15.89 -6.36 -16.89
C THR A 201 17.16 -5.53 -16.70
N LEU A 202 17.60 -5.41 -15.46
CA LEU A 202 18.80 -4.70 -15.07
C LEU A 202 20.00 -5.65 -14.95
N ALA A 203 19.76 -6.82 -14.38
CA ALA A 203 20.78 -7.87 -14.21
C ALA A 203 20.12 -9.25 -14.20
N TYR A 204 20.86 -10.26 -14.60
CA TYR A 204 20.48 -11.67 -14.51
C TYR A 204 21.62 -12.51 -13.94
N ASP A 205 21.30 -13.35 -13.00
CA ASP A 205 22.19 -14.34 -12.42
C ASP A 205 21.77 -15.72 -12.92
N GLU A 206 22.59 -16.28 -13.81
CA GLU A 206 22.33 -17.58 -14.43
C GLU A 206 22.48 -18.76 -13.45
N ASP A 207 23.35 -18.63 -12.45
CA ASP A 207 23.60 -19.69 -11.47
C ASP A 207 22.43 -19.86 -10.49
N LEU A 208 21.84 -18.74 -10.10
CA LEU A 208 20.68 -18.71 -9.22
C LEU A 208 19.35 -18.68 -9.97
N ASN A 209 19.37 -18.45 -11.29
CA ASN A 209 18.21 -18.25 -12.15
C ASN A 209 17.27 -17.17 -11.59
N ILE A 210 17.81 -15.98 -11.30
CA ILE A 210 17.07 -14.82 -10.81
C ILE A 210 17.42 -13.55 -11.57
N SER A 211 16.48 -12.65 -11.71
CA SER A 211 16.67 -11.36 -12.37
C SER A 211 16.39 -10.20 -11.44
N LEU A 212 17.14 -9.09 -11.59
CA LEU A 212 16.80 -7.78 -11.06
C LEU A 212 16.04 -7.00 -12.13
N ILE A 213 14.83 -6.62 -11.83
CA ILE A 213 13.94 -5.94 -12.79
C ILE A 213 13.61 -4.53 -12.30
N GLU A 214 13.67 -3.57 -13.22
CA GLU A 214 13.07 -2.25 -13.06
C GLU A 214 11.64 -2.27 -13.62
N TYR A 215 10.69 -1.81 -12.82
CA TYR A 215 9.29 -1.64 -13.24
C TYR A 215 8.91 -0.16 -13.22
N GLU A 216 8.28 0.32 -14.29
CA GLU A 216 7.62 1.64 -14.30
C GLU A 216 6.11 1.45 -14.30
N LEU A 217 5.43 1.92 -13.26
CA LEU A 217 3.97 1.85 -13.16
C LEU A 217 3.31 3.03 -13.88
N LYS A 218 2.57 2.75 -14.95
CA LYS A 218 1.68 3.73 -15.61
C LYS A 218 0.31 3.81 -14.93
N THR A 219 -0.10 2.73 -14.29
CA THR A 219 -1.25 2.63 -13.37
C THR A 219 -0.79 2.15 -11.99
N GLY A 220 -1.61 2.29 -10.96
CA GLY A 220 -1.23 1.91 -9.59
C GLY A 220 -2.32 1.09 -8.90
N ARG A 221 -2.58 -0.12 -9.38
CA ARG A 221 -3.56 -1.03 -8.75
C ARG A 221 -2.91 -1.83 -7.63
N CYS A 222 -3.76 -2.30 -6.72
CA CYS A 222 -3.34 -3.14 -5.60
C CYS A 222 -2.63 -4.39 -6.10
N HIS A 223 -1.42 -4.68 -5.59
CA HIS A 223 -0.56 -5.81 -5.95
C HIS A 223 -0.16 -5.87 -7.44
N GLN A 224 -0.25 -4.77 -8.20
CA GLN A 224 -0.11 -4.80 -9.67
C GLN A 224 1.18 -5.46 -10.14
N ILE A 225 2.35 -5.03 -9.66
CA ILE A 225 3.64 -5.62 -10.07
C ILE A 225 3.67 -7.11 -9.71
N ARG A 226 3.22 -7.48 -8.51
CA ARG A 226 3.24 -8.87 -8.02
C ARG A 226 2.41 -9.79 -8.91
N VAL A 227 1.16 -9.39 -9.21
CA VAL A 227 0.24 -10.15 -10.09
C VAL A 227 0.76 -10.20 -11.53
N HIS A 228 1.20 -9.08 -12.08
CA HIS A 228 1.74 -9.03 -13.45
C HIS A 228 2.97 -9.92 -13.60
N SER A 229 3.93 -9.80 -12.69
CA SER A 229 5.17 -10.55 -12.71
C SER A 229 4.93 -12.07 -12.60
N THR A 230 4.10 -12.49 -11.64
CA THR A 230 3.74 -13.91 -11.46
C THR A 230 3.04 -14.48 -12.67
N ASN A 231 2.05 -13.76 -13.25
CA ASN A 231 1.33 -14.25 -14.43
C ASN A 231 2.16 -14.19 -15.72
N SER A 232 3.28 -13.47 -15.71
CA SER A 232 4.29 -13.50 -16.79
C SER A 232 5.32 -14.62 -16.60
N GLY A 233 5.17 -15.48 -15.57
CA GLY A 233 6.09 -16.57 -15.28
C GLY A 233 7.32 -16.18 -14.45
N HIS A 234 7.35 -14.97 -13.87
CA HIS A 234 8.48 -14.43 -13.11
C HIS A 234 8.03 -13.93 -11.73
N PRO A 235 7.60 -14.81 -10.81
CA PRO A 235 7.16 -14.40 -9.48
C PRO A 235 8.27 -13.70 -8.70
N LEU A 236 7.90 -12.79 -7.80
CA LEU A 236 8.86 -12.08 -6.96
C LEU A 236 9.40 -12.97 -5.85
N ILE A 237 10.67 -12.82 -5.53
CA ILE A 237 11.31 -13.49 -4.40
C ILE A 237 10.72 -12.92 -3.10
N GLY A 238 10.41 -13.81 -2.15
CA GLY A 238 9.81 -13.48 -0.87
C GLY A 238 8.34 -13.06 -0.93
N ASP A 239 7.64 -13.35 -2.03
CA ASP A 239 6.21 -13.06 -2.16
C ASP A 239 5.36 -14.19 -1.55
N GLY A 240 4.93 -14.01 -0.30
CA GLY A 240 4.12 -15.01 0.40
C GLY A 240 2.68 -15.16 -0.11
N LEU A 241 2.22 -14.32 -1.08
CA LEU A 241 0.88 -14.43 -1.65
C LEU A 241 0.87 -14.98 -3.09
N TYR A 242 1.89 -14.63 -3.88
CA TYR A 242 1.94 -14.94 -5.32
C TYR A 242 3.22 -15.67 -5.72
N GLY A 243 4.15 -15.85 -4.80
CA GLY A 243 5.42 -16.53 -5.04
C GLY A 243 5.28 -18.05 -5.13
N PRO A 244 6.35 -18.75 -5.55
CA PRO A 244 6.34 -20.22 -5.75
C PRO A 244 6.10 -21.01 -4.46
N CYS A 245 6.40 -20.43 -3.31
CA CYS A 245 6.19 -21.05 -1.99
C CYS A 245 4.85 -20.67 -1.34
N SER A 246 3.98 -19.94 -2.05
CA SER A 246 2.67 -19.56 -1.53
C SER A 246 1.64 -20.66 -1.72
N ASP A 247 0.65 -20.71 -0.81
CA ASP A 247 -0.48 -21.67 -0.92
C ASP A 247 -1.31 -21.47 -2.19
N ASP A 248 -1.40 -20.24 -2.68
CA ASP A 248 -2.20 -19.87 -3.85
C ASP A 248 -1.50 -20.12 -5.19
N ASN A 249 -0.17 -20.25 -5.21
CA ASN A 249 0.62 -20.42 -6.43
C ASN A 249 1.86 -21.31 -6.22
N PRO A 250 1.70 -22.52 -5.67
CA PRO A 250 2.82 -23.42 -5.48
C PRO A 250 3.44 -23.80 -6.83
N SER A 251 4.77 -23.76 -6.95
CA SER A 251 5.46 -24.07 -8.19
C SER A 251 6.78 -24.81 -7.96
N GLU A 252 6.93 -25.96 -8.60
CA GLU A 252 8.18 -26.73 -8.62
C GLU A 252 9.18 -26.20 -9.66
N ALA A 253 8.80 -25.23 -10.48
CA ALA A 253 9.68 -24.63 -11.50
C ALA A 253 10.89 -23.91 -10.92
N TYR A 254 10.86 -23.58 -9.62
CA TYR A 254 11.93 -22.85 -8.93
C TYR A 254 12.38 -23.64 -7.69
N PRO A 255 13.24 -24.66 -7.84
CA PRO A 255 13.64 -25.56 -6.76
C PRO A 255 14.42 -24.87 -5.62
N ASN A 256 15.03 -23.71 -5.89
CA ASN A 256 15.73 -22.88 -4.90
C ASN A 256 14.85 -21.80 -4.25
N ALA A 257 13.52 -21.80 -4.50
CA ALA A 257 12.64 -20.71 -4.06
C ALA A 257 12.64 -20.56 -2.53
N GLU A 258 12.50 -21.64 -1.78
CA GLU A 258 12.47 -21.60 -0.32
C GLU A 258 13.76 -21.03 0.28
N GLU A 259 14.93 -21.38 -0.29
CA GLU A 259 16.22 -20.87 0.13
C GLU A 259 16.33 -19.37 -0.15
N LEU A 260 15.99 -18.93 -1.36
CA LEU A 260 16.06 -17.52 -1.76
C LEU A 260 15.05 -16.65 -0.99
N ASP A 261 13.84 -17.14 -0.75
CA ASP A 261 12.85 -16.45 0.06
C ASP A 261 13.34 -16.26 1.50
N LYS A 262 13.93 -17.30 2.11
CA LYS A 262 14.54 -17.21 3.44
C LYS A 262 15.74 -16.27 3.48
N ARG A 263 16.58 -16.30 2.44
CA ARG A 263 17.77 -15.44 2.33
C ARG A 263 17.38 -13.97 2.17
N CYS A 264 16.34 -13.68 1.39
CA CYS A 264 15.78 -12.34 1.25
C CYS A 264 15.06 -11.89 2.54
N GLY A 265 14.30 -12.79 3.19
CA GLY A 265 13.58 -12.54 4.43
C GLY A 265 12.43 -11.54 4.32
N ARG A 266 12.07 -11.11 3.09
CA ARG A 266 11.03 -10.13 2.81
C ARG A 266 10.60 -10.19 1.34
N LEU A 267 9.48 -9.55 1.00
CA LEU A 267 9.15 -9.29 -0.42
C LEU A 267 10.24 -8.44 -1.09
N ALA A 268 10.83 -8.97 -2.16
CA ALA A 268 11.89 -8.32 -2.92
C ALA A 268 11.34 -7.26 -3.87
N LEU A 269 10.58 -6.28 -3.34
CA LEU A 269 9.98 -5.17 -4.07
C LEU A 269 10.25 -3.85 -3.35
N HIS A 270 10.77 -2.87 -4.09
CA HIS A 270 11.16 -1.57 -3.55
C HIS A 270 10.80 -0.43 -4.49
N ALA A 271 10.08 0.59 -3.99
CA ALA A 271 9.79 1.82 -4.72
C ALA A 271 11.07 2.69 -4.77
N LYS A 272 11.85 2.50 -5.84
CA LYS A 272 13.22 3.01 -6.00
C LYS A 272 13.27 4.50 -6.31
N LYS A 273 12.39 4.99 -7.21
CA LYS A 273 12.45 6.36 -7.72
C LYS A 273 11.06 6.92 -7.95
N ILE A 274 10.88 8.19 -7.59
CA ILE A 274 9.69 8.97 -7.91
C ILE A 274 10.07 10.29 -8.56
N THR A 275 9.32 10.72 -9.57
CA THR A 275 9.46 12.03 -10.22
C THR A 275 8.07 12.67 -10.35
N PHE A 276 7.97 13.93 -9.98
CA PHE A 276 6.71 14.68 -10.00
C PHE A 276 6.98 16.19 -10.09
N ILE A 277 5.93 16.97 -10.35
CA ILE A 277 6.01 18.42 -10.31
C ILE A 277 5.59 18.90 -8.93
N HIS A 278 6.41 19.76 -8.30
CA HIS A 278 6.06 20.37 -7.01
C HIS A 278 4.71 21.10 -7.12
N PRO A 279 3.72 20.79 -6.24
CA PRO A 279 2.34 21.27 -6.43
C PRO A 279 2.22 22.81 -6.38
N VAL A 280 3.14 23.51 -5.73
CA VAL A 280 3.12 24.97 -5.56
C VAL A 280 4.17 25.65 -6.44
N THR A 281 5.46 25.29 -6.33
CA THR A 281 6.55 25.96 -7.07
C THR A 281 6.59 25.59 -8.55
N LYS A 282 5.96 24.48 -8.94
CA LYS A 282 5.92 23.93 -10.31
C LYS A 282 7.28 23.43 -10.84
N GLU A 283 8.24 23.25 -9.98
CA GLU A 283 9.54 22.66 -10.31
C GLU A 283 9.43 21.12 -10.38
N GLU A 284 10.16 20.51 -11.29
CA GLU A 284 10.28 19.04 -11.35
C GLU A 284 11.20 18.57 -10.22
N MET A 285 10.72 17.60 -9.46
CA MET A 285 11.47 16.98 -8.37
C MET A 285 11.63 15.50 -8.60
N THR A 286 12.82 14.99 -8.33
CA THR A 286 13.16 13.57 -8.42
C THR A 286 13.82 13.12 -7.13
N PHE A 287 13.37 11.99 -6.59
CA PHE A 287 13.95 11.35 -5.42
C PHE A 287 14.27 9.90 -5.75
N GLU A 288 15.39 9.43 -5.20
CA GLU A 288 15.81 8.03 -5.29
C GLU A 288 16.17 7.52 -3.90
N SER A 289 15.97 6.23 -3.68
CA SER A 289 16.41 5.51 -2.48
C SER A 289 17.24 4.30 -2.88
N ASP A 290 18.19 3.94 -2.04
CA ASP A 290 19.00 2.76 -2.27
C ASP A 290 18.17 1.49 -2.19
N LEU A 291 18.50 0.51 -3.04
CA LEU A 291 17.90 -0.81 -2.96
C LEU A 291 18.28 -1.46 -1.61
N PRO A 292 17.33 -2.02 -0.85
CA PRO A 292 17.61 -2.65 0.43
C PRO A 292 18.68 -3.76 0.33
N GLU A 293 19.52 -3.86 1.35
CA GLU A 293 20.61 -4.86 1.39
C GLU A 293 20.12 -6.28 1.17
N GLN A 294 18.98 -6.65 1.73
CA GLN A 294 18.37 -7.96 1.57
C GLN A 294 18.12 -8.30 0.10
N ILE A 295 17.80 -7.31 -0.73
CA ILE A 295 17.58 -7.51 -2.17
C ILE A 295 18.92 -7.44 -2.92
N ARG A 296 19.79 -6.48 -2.61
CA ARG A 296 21.09 -6.33 -3.26
C ARG A 296 21.97 -7.59 -3.08
N ASN A 297 21.97 -8.16 -1.88
CA ASN A 297 22.81 -9.28 -1.51
C ASN A 297 22.26 -10.65 -1.97
N LEU A 298 21.13 -10.67 -2.72
CA LEU A 298 20.64 -11.90 -3.34
C LEU A 298 21.59 -12.42 -4.42
N SER A 299 22.33 -11.53 -5.10
CA SER A 299 23.29 -11.89 -6.13
C SER A 299 24.43 -10.88 -6.23
N PRO A 300 25.69 -11.34 -6.43
CA PRO A 300 26.78 -10.45 -6.81
C PRO A 300 26.50 -9.65 -8.08
N LYS A 301 25.83 -10.23 -9.08
CA LYS A 301 25.43 -9.56 -10.33
C LYS A 301 24.53 -8.34 -10.09
N PHE A 302 23.72 -8.34 -9.03
CA PHE A 302 22.90 -7.19 -8.66
C PHE A 302 23.76 -6.05 -8.10
N LEU A 303 24.80 -6.38 -7.32
CA LEU A 303 25.75 -5.41 -6.78
C LEU A 303 26.57 -4.75 -7.90
N ASP A 304 27.13 -5.55 -8.81
CA ASP A 304 27.92 -5.07 -9.94
C ASP A 304 27.14 -4.07 -10.79
N HIS A 305 25.87 -4.38 -11.10
CA HIS A 305 25.00 -3.45 -11.83
C HIS A 305 24.80 -2.12 -11.09
N LEU A 306 24.61 -2.17 -9.76
CA LEU A 306 24.31 -0.98 -8.95
C LEU A 306 25.52 -0.11 -8.70
N THR A 307 26.75 -0.69 -8.66
CA THR A 307 28.01 0.03 -8.47
C THR A 307 28.64 0.54 -9.76
N GLY A 308 28.14 0.08 -10.91
CA GLY A 308 28.67 0.40 -12.23
C GLY A 308 29.98 -0.35 -12.54
N GLU A 309 30.35 -1.32 -11.72
CA GLU A 309 31.48 -2.23 -11.97
C GLU A 309 31.02 -3.33 -12.92
N LEU A 310 30.93 -2.98 -14.23
CA LEU A 310 30.83 -3.98 -15.28
C LEU A 310 32.20 -4.62 -15.48
N VAL A 311 32.31 -5.90 -15.16
CA VAL A 311 33.47 -6.74 -15.55
C VAL A 311 33.38 -7.13 -17.03
#